data_f7f927bff2eed4462f79632e741bae47
#
_entry.id   f7f927bff2eed4462f79632e741bae47
#
_cell.length_a   1.000
_cell.length_b   1.000
_cell.length_c   1.000
_cell.angle_alpha   90.00
_cell.angle_beta   90.00
_cell.angle_gamma   90.00
#
_symmetry.space_group_name_H-M   'P 1'
#
loop_
_entity.id
_entity.type
_entity.pdbx_description
1 polymer ?
#
loop_
_entity_poly.entity_id
_entity_poly.type
_entity_poly.pdbx_seq_one_letter_code
_entity_poly.pdbx_strand_id
1 'polypeptide(L)'
;MNNKNKETASSMFPANVGSVIFRLSAEAIVWLDGTTKDDDGVLKTNRRFFHDLLVRMQFSDVSEASSSSDSYTSEASPHHSSFPHFVFRRPLLLHIGQMQYSEEMLSALWHLGRKRIRNLLQRMELLGLIRIYPSRIASYMTFPCIDGWTLKGNGFIANPHRIKQREMA
;
A
#
# COMPACT_ATOMS: atom_id res chain seq x y z
N MET A 1 5.12 -8.45 -37.66
CA MET A 1 6.15 -8.30 -36.61
C MET A 1 5.47 -8.06 -35.27
N ASN A 2 5.46 -9.11 -34.45
CA ASN A 2 4.73 -9.12 -33.19
C ASN A 2 5.55 -8.45 -32.09
N ASN A 3 5.21 -7.22 -31.75
CA ASN A 3 5.66 -6.60 -30.51
C ASN A 3 4.73 -7.09 -29.39
N LYS A 4 5.07 -8.21 -28.79
CA LYS A 4 4.53 -8.60 -27.49
C LYS A 4 5.13 -7.67 -26.45
N ASN A 5 4.43 -6.60 -26.12
CA ASN A 5 4.62 -5.91 -24.87
C ASN A 5 4.30 -6.89 -23.75
N LYS A 6 5.32 -7.56 -23.29
CA LYS A 6 5.29 -8.34 -22.08
C LYS A 6 5.31 -7.35 -20.93
N GLU A 7 4.14 -6.82 -20.60
CA GLU A 7 3.92 -6.18 -19.29
C GLU A 7 4.19 -7.26 -18.24
N THR A 8 5.40 -7.28 -17.75
CA THR A 8 5.73 -8.02 -16.55
C THR A 8 4.98 -7.31 -15.41
N ALA A 9 3.79 -7.83 -15.09
CA ALA A 9 3.12 -7.52 -13.84
C ALA A 9 4.08 -7.96 -12.72
N SER A 10 4.90 -7.03 -12.28
CA SER A 10 5.70 -7.19 -11.09
C SER A 10 4.72 -7.46 -9.95
N SER A 11 4.84 -8.63 -9.33
CA SER A 11 4.10 -8.95 -8.11
C SER A 11 4.47 -7.88 -7.07
N MET A 12 3.56 -6.98 -6.79
CA MET A 12 3.85 -5.80 -5.99
C MET A 12 3.81 -6.08 -4.50
N PHE A 13 3.24 -7.21 -4.08
CA PHE A 13 3.28 -7.64 -2.69
C PHE A 13 4.64 -8.22 -2.31
N PRO A 14 5.07 -8.05 -1.04
CA PRO A 14 6.25 -8.74 -0.54
C PRO A 14 6.18 -10.24 -0.83
N ALA A 15 7.31 -10.85 -1.18
CA ALA A 15 7.37 -12.24 -1.63
C ALA A 15 6.87 -13.27 -0.58
N ASN A 16 6.85 -12.89 0.70
CA ASN A 16 6.34 -13.70 1.79
C ASN A 16 4.83 -13.58 2.03
N VAL A 17 4.14 -12.65 1.36
CA VAL A 17 2.68 -12.50 1.44
C VAL A 17 2.03 -13.48 0.47
N GLY A 18 1.19 -14.38 0.99
CA GLY A 18 0.50 -15.38 0.19
C GLY A 18 -0.83 -14.88 -0.34
N SER A 19 -1.71 -14.41 0.54
CA SER A 19 -3.03 -13.91 0.19
C SER A 19 -3.44 -12.77 1.11
N VAL A 20 -4.29 -11.88 0.60
CA VAL A 20 -4.91 -10.79 1.37
C VAL A 20 -6.41 -10.90 1.23
N ILE A 21 -7.13 -10.86 2.36
CA ILE A 21 -8.58 -11.00 2.41
C ILE A 21 -9.20 -9.61 2.61
N PHE A 22 -10.03 -9.21 1.66
CA PHE A 22 -10.71 -7.92 1.65
C PHE A 22 -12.19 -8.04 2.00
N ARG A 23 -12.69 -7.03 2.68
CA ARG A 23 -14.12 -6.78 2.86
C ARG A 23 -14.46 -5.42 2.26
N LEU A 24 -15.07 -5.43 1.10
CA LEU A 24 -15.38 -4.25 0.30
C LEU A 24 -16.88 -4.04 0.20
N SER A 25 -17.33 -2.79 0.31
CA SER A 25 -18.70 -2.41 -0.03
C SER A 25 -18.91 -2.42 -1.55
N ALA A 26 -20.16 -2.51 -1.98
CA ALA A 26 -20.49 -2.40 -3.42
C ALA A 26 -20.01 -1.07 -4.01
N GLU A 27 -20.17 0.04 -3.26
CA GLU A 27 -19.69 1.36 -3.69
C GLU A 27 -18.16 1.40 -3.85
N ALA A 28 -17.43 0.77 -2.93
CA ALA A 28 -15.97 0.69 -3.01
C ALA A 28 -15.53 -0.08 -4.25
N ILE A 29 -16.20 -1.19 -4.58
CA ILE A 29 -15.90 -1.97 -5.78
C ILE A 29 -16.13 -1.15 -7.04
N VAL A 30 -17.29 -0.48 -7.16
CA VAL A 30 -17.61 0.38 -8.30
C VAL A 30 -16.58 1.50 -8.45
N TRP A 31 -16.19 2.14 -7.35
CA TRP A 31 -15.18 3.19 -7.39
C TRP A 31 -13.80 2.67 -7.80
N LEU A 32 -13.39 1.52 -7.30
CA LEU A 32 -12.10 0.88 -7.65
C LEU A 32 -12.02 0.53 -9.15
N ASP A 33 -13.13 0.20 -9.77
CA ASP A 33 -13.20 -0.08 -11.21
C ASP A 33 -13.26 1.19 -12.08
N GLY A 34 -13.46 2.36 -11.46
CA GLY A 34 -13.38 3.66 -12.10
C GLY A 34 -11.94 4.07 -12.40
N THR A 35 -11.81 5.19 -13.10
CA THR A 35 -10.51 5.73 -13.52
C THR A 35 -10.32 7.17 -13.04
N THR A 36 -9.08 7.53 -12.83
CA THR A 36 -8.65 8.90 -12.54
C THR A 36 -7.53 9.27 -13.51
N LYS A 37 -7.64 10.43 -14.11
CA LYS A 37 -6.63 10.98 -15.00
C LYS A 37 -5.57 11.69 -14.18
N ASP A 38 -4.29 11.38 -14.39
CA ASP A 38 -3.20 12.10 -13.73
C ASP A 38 -2.93 13.47 -14.38
N ASP A 39 -1.98 14.21 -13.83
CA ASP A 39 -1.65 15.56 -14.32
C ASP A 39 -0.96 15.52 -15.70
N ASP A 40 -0.39 14.39 -16.09
CA ASP A 40 0.20 14.14 -17.40
C ASP A 40 -0.85 13.68 -18.44
N GLY A 41 -2.10 13.53 -18.04
CA GLY A 41 -3.20 13.13 -18.89
C GLY A 41 -3.36 11.61 -19.06
N VAL A 42 -2.65 10.81 -18.28
CA VAL A 42 -2.74 9.35 -18.32
C VAL A 42 -3.88 8.86 -17.44
N LEU A 43 -4.77 8.03 -18.01
CA LEU A 43 -5.84 7.37 -17.26
C LEU A 43 -5.27 6.19 -16.47
N LYS A 44 -5.55 6.19 -15.17
CA LYS A 44 -5.19 5.11 -14.24
C LYS A 44 -6.44 4.61 -13.55
N THR A 45 -6.55 3.31 -13.33
CA THR A 45 -7.66 2.76 -12.53
C THR A 45 -7.50 3.19 -11.07
N ASN A 46 -8.62 3.43 -10.39
CA ASN A 46 -8.59 3.77 -8.96
C ASN A 46 -8.04 2.59 -8.14
N ARG A 47 -8.26 1.38 -8.61
CA ARG A 47 -7.65 0.16 -8.05
C ARG A 47 -6.14 0.23 -7.99
N ARG A 48 -5.48 0.81 -9.01
CA ARG A 48 -4.03 0.97 -9.04
C ARG A 48 -3.53 1.89 -7.92
N PHE A 49 -4.18 3.02 -7.68
CA PHE A 49 -3.82 3.91 -6.58
C PHE A 49 -3.96 3.22 -5.22
N PHE A 50 -5.06 2.51 -5.02
CA PHE A 50 -5.26 1.75 -3.79
C PHE A 50 -4.23 0.63 -3.63
N HIS A 51 -3.92 -0.10 -4.68
CA HIS A 51 -2.92 -1.15 -4.67
C HIS A 51 -1.51 -0.61 -4.34
N ASP A 52 -1.14 0.56 -4.87
CA ASP A 52 0.14 1.21 -4.56
C ASP A 52 0.29 1.53 -3.06
N LEU A 53 -0.80 1.78 -2.38
CA LEU A 53 -0.80 1.93 -0.91
C LEU A 53 -0.64 0.58 -0.21
N LEU A 54 -1.43 -0.41 -0.63
CA LEU A 54 -1.45 -1.74 -0.02
C LEU A 54 -0.08 -2.42 0.03
N VAL A 55 0.66 -2.34 -1.05
CA VAL A 55 1.98 -3.02 -1.15
C VAL A 55 3.02 -2.43 -0.22
N ARG A 56 2.76 -1.25 0.32
CA ARG A 56 3.62 -0.54 1.28
C ARG A 56 3.18 -0.71 2.73
N MET A 57 2.09 -1.44 2.97
CA MET A 57 1.63 -1.74 4.33
C MET A 57 2.64 -2.64 5.04
N GLN A 58 2.75 -2.47 6.35
CA GLN A 58 3.55 -3.36 7.19
C GLN A 58 2.80 -4.68 7.41
N PHE A 59 3.31 -5.77 6.85
CA PHE A 59 2.69 -7.10 6.92
C PHE A 59 3.17 -7.96 8.08
N SER A 60 4.35 -7.68 8.63
CA SER A 60 4.95 -8.41 9.75
C SER A 60 5.55 -7.45 10.77
N ASP A 61 5.63 -7.89 12.03
CA ASP A 61 6.31 -7.11 13.06
C ASP A 61 7.82 -7.04 12.80
N VAL A 62 8.40 -5.87 13.05
CA VAL A 62 9.83 -5.63 12.81
C VAL A 62 10.75 -6.52 13.66
N SER A 63 10.21 -7.09 14.75
CA SER A 63 10.97 -7.95 15.67
C SER A 63 11.40 -9.30 15.08
N GLU A 64 10.79 -9.76 13.99
CA GLU A 64 11.17 -11.03 13.36
C GLU A 64 12.21 -10.87 12.23
N ALA A 65 12.50 -9.64 11.78
CA ALA A 65 13.47 -9.38 10.73
C ALA A 65 14.93 -9.29 11.21
N SER A 66 15.19 -9.39 12.54
CA SER A 66 16.52 -9.18 13.11
C SER A 66 17.22 -10.46 13.62
N SER A 67 16.74 -11.66 13.28
CA SER A 67 17.39 -12.90 13.69
C SER A 67 18.14 -13.65 12.60
N SER A 68 18.53 -12.98 11.52
CA SER A 68 19.57 -13.50 10.64
C SER A 68 20.73 -12.49 10.58
N SER A 69 21.50 -12.47 11.66
CA SER A 69 22.89 -12.06 11.57
C SER A 69 23.62 -13.06 10.70
N ASP A 70 24.16 -12.62 9.56
CA ASP A 70 25.58 -12.84 9.31
C ASP A 70 26.03 -12.24 7.99
N SER A 71 27.17 -11.57 8.18
CA SER A 71 28.26 -11.36 7.24
C SER A 71 28.03 -10.49 6.01
N TYR A 72 28.64 -9.34 6.14
CA TYR A 72 29.26 -8.52 5.12
C TYR A 72 29.80 -9.32 3.94
N THR A 73 29.25 -9.14 2.78
CA THR A 73 30.02 -9.05 1.56
C THR A 73 29.27 -8.15 0.59
N SER A 74 29.93 -7.06 0.26
CA SER A 74 29.60 -6.19 -0.86
C SER A 74 29.58 -6.99 -2.14
N GLU A 75 28.43 -7.13 -2.76
CA GLU A 75 28.35 -7.18 -4.21
C GLU A 75 26.96 -6.72 -4.63
N ALA A 76 26.97 -5.53 -5.22
CA ALA A 76 25.83 -4.89 -5.80
C ALA A 76 25.32 -5.70 -7.00
N SER A 77 24.24 -6.41 -6.81
CA SER A 77 23.42 -6.82 -7.94
C SER A 77 22.32 -5.79 -8.15
N PRO A 78 22.26 -5.13 -9.30
CA PRO A 78 21.22 -4.17 -9.60
C PRO A 78 19.94 -4.91 -10.00
N HIS A 79 19.20 -5.41 -9.03
CA HIS A 79 17.82 -5.76 -9.29
C HIS A 79 16.99 -4.49 -9.19
N HIS A 80 16.75 -3.90 -10.34
CA HIS A 80 15.83 -2.81 -10.58
C HIS A 80 14.43 -3.14 -10.02
N SER A 81 14.21 -2.83 -8.77
CA SER A 81 12.86 -2.51 -8.33
C SER A 81 12.62 -1.06 -8.78
N SER A 82 11.81 -0.89 -9.81
CA SER A 82 11.52 0.39 -10.47
C SER A 82 10.67 1.35 -9.62
N PHE A 83 10.74 1.27 -8.30
CA PHE A 83 10.07 2.18 -7.42
C PHE A 83 11.10 3.08 -6.76
N PRO A 84 10.95 4.41 -6.88
CA PRO A 84 11.80 5.30 -6.12
C PRO A 84 11.63 4.98 -4.63
N HIS A 85 12.72 4.56 -3.99
CA HIS A 85 12.76 4.46 -2.54
C HIS A 85 12.60 5.86 -1.96
N PHE A 86 11.38 6.18 -1.58
CA PHE A 86 11.15 7.44 -0.89
C PHE A 86 11.65 7.30 0.55
N VAL A 87 12.62 8.13 0.90
CA VAL A 87 13.17 8.17 2.26
C VAL A 87 12.41 9.24 3.03
N PHE A 88 11.67 8.82 4.06
CA PHE A 88 11.03 9.76 4.98
C PHE A 88 12.07 10.46 5.85
N ARG A 89 11.96 11.77 6.00
CA ARG A 89 12.83 12.56 6.89
C ARG A 89 12.71 12.10 8.35
N ARG A 90 11.53 11.63 8.75
CA ARG A 90 11.25 11.07 10.07
C ARG A 90 10.49 9.75 9.89
N PRO A 91 11.20 8.62 9.80
CA PRO A 91 10.57 7.32 9.70
C PRO A 91 9.83 7.00 11.00
N LEU A 92 8.60 6.50 10.88
CA LEU A 92 7.81 5.98 11.99
C LEU A 92 8.15 4.52 12.24
N LEU A 93 8.11 4.12 13.50
CA LEU A 93 8.02 2.69 13.85
C LEU A 93 6.59 2.24 13.58
N LEU A 94 6.38 1.53 12.46
CA LEU A 94 5.08 1.05 12.06
C LEU A 94 4.76 -0.27 12.73
N HIS A 95 3.50 -0.41 13.14
CA HIS A 95 2.91 -1.68 13.51
C HIS A 95 2.29 -2.37 12.28
N ILE A 96 2.00 -3.66 12.41
CA ILE A 96 1.32 -4.41 11.35
C ILE A 96 0.00 -3.75 10.96
N GLY A 97 -0.30 -3.73 9.66
CA GLY A 97 -1.49 -3.08 9.12
C GLY A 97 -1.39 -1.56 8.95
N GLN A 98 -0.22 -0.97 9.20
CA GLN A 98 0.03 0.46 9.04
C GLN A 98 0.95 0.75 7.85
N MET A 99 0.79 1.94 7.27
CA MET A 99 1.65 2.48 6.23
C MET A 99 1.94 3.95 6.52
N GLN A 100 3.21 4.33 6.50
CA GLN A 100 3.60 5.75 6.53
C GLN A 100 3.45 6.36 5.14
N TYR A 101 2.97 7.59 5.07
CA TYR A 101 2.87 8.33 3.82
C TYR A 101 3.16 9.82 3.99
N SER A 102 3.45 10.48 2.87
CA SER A 102 3.42 11.93 2.74
C SER A 102 2.75 12.32 1.43
N GLU A 103 2.14 13.51 1.41
CA GLU A 103 1.55 14.02 0.17
C GLU A 103 2.60 14.20 -0.94
N GLU A 104 3.82 14.55 -0.56
CA GLU A 104 4.95 14.69 -1.49
C GLU A 104 5.31 13.34 -2.14
N MET A 105 5.40 12.28 -1.33
CA MET A 105 5.64 10.93 -1.84
C MET A 105 4.55 10.49 -2.81
N LEU A 106 3.29 10.67 -2.45
CA LEU A 106 2.16 10.28 -3.29
C LEU A 106 2.07 11.14 -4.55
N SER A 107 2.41 12.43 -4.47
CA SER A 107 2.48 13.32 -5.62
C SER A 107 3.52 12.84 -6.64
N ALA A 108 4.70 12.48 -6.18
CA ALA A 108 5.75 11.94 -7.03
C ALA A 108 5.36 10.57 -7.65
N LEU A 109 4.73 9.71 -6.86
CA LEU A 109 4.33 8.37 -7.28
C LEU A 109 3.18 8.39 -8.29
N TRP A 110 2.18 9.25 -8.08
CA TRP A 110 0.93 9.23 -8.84
C TRP A 110 0.82 10.32 -9.91
N HIS A 111 1.79 11.23 -9.95
CA HIS A 111 1.75 12.40 -10.83
C HIS A 111 0.47 13.24 -10.65
N LEU A 112 0.12 13.48 -9.40
CA LEU A 112 -1.05 14.26 -8.97
C LEU A 112 -0.62 15.42 -8.09
N GLY A 113 -1.25 16.58 -8.29
CA GLY A 113 -1.11 17.71 -7.38
C GLY A 113 -1.68 17.40 -5.99
N ARG A 114 -1.16 18.05 -4.95
CA ARG A 114 -1.51 17.78 -3.54
C ARG A 114 -3.02 17.86 -3.25
N LYS A 115 -3.73 18.81 -3.86
CA LYS A 115 -5.19 18.92 -3.70
C LYS A 115 -5.91 17.67 -4.21
N ARG A 116 -5.52 17.16 -5.37
CA ARG A 116 -6.10 15.95 -5.95
C ARG A 116 -5.78 14.71 -5.12
N ILE A 117 -4.57 14.64 -4.55
CA ILE A 117 -4.19 13.56 -3.62
C ILE A 117 -5.08 13.56 -2.39
N ARG A 118 -5.29 14.73 -1.75
CA ARG A 118 -6.20 14.83 -0.60
C ARG A 118 -7.61 14.38 -0.93
N ASN A 119 -8.13 14.81 -2.07
CA ASN A 119 -9.47 14.40 -2.53
C ASN A 119 -9.55 12.89 -2.77
N LEU A 120 -8.50 12.29 -3.35
CA LEU A 120 -8.44 10.86 -3.61
C LEU A 120 -8.39 10.05 -2.31
N LEU A 121 -7.52 10.45 -1.37
CA LEU A 121 -7.40 9.83 -0.05
C LEU A 121 -8.70 9.98 0.75
N GLN A 122 -9.31 11.15 0.73
CA GLN A 122 -10.60 11.39 1.39
C GLN A 122 -11.70 10.51 0.80
N ARG A 123 -11.73 10.32 -0.50
CA ARG A 123 -12.68 9.41 -1.14
C ARG A 123 -12.45 7.95 -0.72
N MET A 124 -11.21 7.50 -0.67
CA MET A 124 -10.87 6.16 -0.17
C MET A 124 -11.30 5.98 1.30
N GLU A 125 -11.13 7.02 2.12
CA GLU A 125 -11.53 6.97 3.54
C GLU A 125 -13.06 6.89 3.69
N LEU A 126 -13.81 7.68 2.93
CA LEU A 126 -15.28 7.61 2.90
C LEU A 126 -15.81 6.24 2.47
N LEU A 127 -15.10 5.55 1.58
CA LEU A 127 -15.44 4.20 1.12
C LEU A 127 -14.98 3.09 2.08
N GLY A 128 -14.35 3.44 3.19
CA GLY A 128 -13.85 2.49 4.16
C GLY A 128 -12.62 1.69 3.73
N LEU A 129 -11.93 2.12 2.67
CA LEU A 129 -10.72 1.46 2.17
C LEU A 129 -9.51 1.73 3.04
N ILE A 130 -9.37 2.97 3.50
CA ILE A 130 -8.28 3.43 4.36
C ILE A 130 -8.82 4.24 5.53
N ARG A 131 -8.01 4.41 6.54
CA ARG A 131 -8.20 5.40 7.60
C ARG A 131 -6.92 6.19 7.78
N ILE A 132 -7.03 7.50 7.74
CA ILE A 132 -5.90 8.43 7.72
C ILE A 132 -5.67 8.98 9.13
N TYR A 133 -4.41 9.02 9.54
CA TYR A 133 -3.94 9.64 10.78
C TYR A 133 -2.93 10.73 10.41
N PRO A 134 -3.41 11.95 10.12
CA PRO A 134 -2.54 13.04 9.71
C PRO A 134 -1.75 13.58 10.89
N SER A 135 -0.49 13.94 10.63
CA SER A 135 0.37 14.56 11.62
C SER A 135 1.29 15.58 10.93
N ARG A 136 1.71 16.61 11.67
CA ARG A 136 2.70 17.58 11.18
C ARG A 136 4.08 16.96 10.99
N ILE A 137 4.38 15.91 11.73
CA ILE A 137 5.70 15.29 11.74
C ILE A 137 5.76 14.13 10.76
N ALA A 138 4.84 13.19 10.90
CA ALA A 138 4.76 12.01 10.06
C ALA A 138 3.34 11.45 10.10
N SER A 139 2.73 11.30 8.93
CA SER A 139 1.38 10.77 8.77
C SER A 139 1.43 9.29 8.45
N TYR A 140 0.43 8.56 8.94
CA TYR A 140 0.26 7.14 8.60
C TYR A 140 -1.21 6.84 8.31
N MET A 141 -1.45 5.69 7.71
CA MET A 141 -2.78 5.17 7.45
C MET A 141 -2.89 3.70 7.82
N THR A 142 -4.11 3.25 7.99
CA THR A 142 -4.48 1.86 8.18
C THR A 142 -5.49 1.44 7.11
N PHE A 143 -5.74 0.14 7.00
CA PHE A 143 -6.62 -0.44 5.96
C PHE A 143 -7.75 -1.25 6.60
N PRO A 144 -8.82 -0.59 7.08
CA PRO A 144 -9.91 -1.29 7.79
C PRO A 144 -10.67 -2.28 6.91
N CYS A 145 -10.60 -2.15 5.58
CA CYS A 145 -11.21 -3.08 4.63
C CYS A 145 -10.48 -4.45 4.52
N ILE A 146 -9.32 -4.59 5.14
CA ILE A 146 -8.56 -5.84 5.15
C ILE A 146 -8.90 -6.62 6.41
N ASP A 147 -9.42 -7.83 6.26
CA ASP A 147 -9.67 -8.74 7.38
C ASP A 147 -8.37 -9.36 7.91
N GLY A 148 -7.44 -9.65 7.02
CA GLY A 148 -6.14 -10.21 7.35
C GLY A 148 -5.41 -10.70 6.11
N TRP A 149 -4.30 -11.36 6.33
CA TRP A 149 -3.44 -11.90 5.27
C TRP A 149 -2.72 -13.16 5.73
N THR A 150 -2.18 -13.90 4.78
CA THR A 150 -1.33 -15.04 5.06
C THR A 150 0.11 -14.72 4.78
N LEU A 151 1.01 -15.10 5.68
CA LEU A 151 2.44 -15.09 5.46
C LEU A 151 2.95 -16.51 5.24
N LYS A 152 3.86 -16.69 4.32
CA LYS A 152 4.53 -17.98 4.08
C LYS A 152 5.28 -18.38 5.36
N GLY A 153 4.90 -19.54 5.92
CA GLY A 153 5.48 -20.06 7.15
C GLY A 153 4.78 -19.66 8.45
N ASN A 154 3.96 -18.60 8.48
CA ASN A 154 3.32 -18.11 9.71
C ASN A 154 1.78 -18.22 9.72
N GLY A 155 1.19 -18.75 8.65
CA GLY A 155 -0.27 -18.89 8.55
C GLY A 155 -1.01 -17.56 8.41
N PHE A 156 -2.25 -17.53 8.90
CA PHE A 156 -3.13 -16.36 8.80
C PHE A 156 -2.87 -15.37 9.94
N ILE A 157 -2.74 -14.10 9.58
CA ILE A 157 -2.62 -12.97 10.51
C ILE A 157 -3.87 -12.09 10.36
N ALA A 158 -4.60 -11.90 11.46
CA ALA A 158 -5.74 -11.00 11.49
C ALA A 158 -5.27 -9.54 11.54
N ASN A 159 -5.87 -8.69 10.70
CA ASN A 159 -5.58 -7.26 10.73
C ASN A 159 -6.11 -6.63 12.04
N PRO A 160 -5.27 -6.03 12.89
CA PRO A 160 -5.72 -5.39 14.12
C PRO A 160 -6.61 -4.18 13.87
N HIS A 161 -6.54 -3.58 12.69
CA HIS A 161 -7.29 -2.37 12.29
C HIS A 161 -8.56 -2.68 11.48
N ARG A 162 -8.93 -3.97 11.34
CA ARG A 162 -10.14 -4.36 10.61
C ARG A 162 -11.40 -3.82 11.27
N ILE A 163 -12.43 -3.59 10.47
CA ILE A 163 -13.77 -3.24 10.98
C ILE A 163 -14.30 -4.42 11.82
N LYS A 164 -14.57 -4.17 13.10
CA LYS A 164 -15.20 -5.17 13.97
C LYS A 164 -16.69 -5.23 13.65
N GLN A 165 -17.22 -6.43 13.50
CA GLN A 165 -18.65 -6.66 13.16
C GLN A 165 -19.67 -6.06 14.13
N ARG A 166 -19.24 -5.59 15.31
CA ARG A 166 -20.14 -4.97 16.30
C ARG A 166 -20.62 -3.55 15.96
N GLU A 167 -20.01 -2.89 15.01
CA GLU A 167 -20.39 -1.52 14.61
C GLU A 167 -21.40 -1.50 13.46
N MET A 168 -21.83 -2.66 12.96
CA MET A 168 -22.83 -2.80 11.89
C MET A 168 -24.21 -3.26 12.40
N ALA A 169 -24.42 -3.23 13.68
CA ALA A 169 -25.74 -3.53 14.24
C ALA A 169 -26.55 -2.24 14.45
#